data_75bc14813d2bdcf86c1119b4d42bb77b
#
_entry.id   75bc14813d2bdcf86c1119b4d42bb77b
#
_cell.length_a   1.000
_cell.length_b   1.000
_cell.length_c   1.000
_cell.angle_alpha   90.00
_cell.angle_beta   90.00
_cell.angle_gamma   90.00
#
_symmetry.space_group_name_H-M   'P 1'
#
loop_
_entity.id
_entity.type
_entity.pdbx_description
1 polymer ?
#
loop_
_entity_poly.entity_id
_entity_poly.type
_entity_poly.pdbx_seq_one_letter_code
_entity_poly.pdbx_strand_id
1 'polypeptide(L)'
;DLANMLKAYSAAETKEAQLALLDNLIHKWAETDSNWGKKSPMRLSTDWTQTANEGIALTPSQVAQLKKNALVSLSDKAKATIDAARDRIAVLDAYTGQDSSTLYYMSEEDALNIVKVTNDTYDHLAKNIYQNLLFQTRLQPYLNQISFKMENDTFTLDFSGLVQAFNHVKETNPQKAFVDLAEMLAYGELRSWYEGRRLMADYVEEAKKAGKFEDYQKVLGQETVALLAKTSGTQADDILQNVGFGHNKNVSLYGNDGNDTLIGGAGNDYLEGGSGSDTYVFGEGFGQDTVYNYDYATGRKDIIRFTDGITADMLTFTREGNHLLIKAKDGSGQVTVQSYFQNDGSGAYRIDEIHFDNGKVLDVATVKKLVQQSTDGSDRLYAYQSGNTLNGGLGDDYLYGADGDDLLNGDAGNDSIYSGNGNDTLNGGEGNDALYGYNGND
;
A
#
# COMPACT_ATOMS: atom_id res chain seq x y z
N ASP A 1 -21.84 -5.14 -33.15
CA ASP A 1 -22.33 -4.05 -32.33
C ASP A 1 -21.55 -4.00 -31.00
N LEU A 2 -21.64 -2.91 -30.24
CA LEU A 2 -20.94 -2.71 -28.98
C LEU A 2 -21.22 -3.82 -27.97
N ALA A 3 -22.46 -4.30 -27.87
CA ALA A 3 -22.83 -5.36 -26.94
C ALA A 3 -22.11 -6.68 -27.22
N ASN A 4 -21.95 -7.04 -28.49
CA ASN A 4 -21.19 -8.23 -28.88
C ASN A 4 -19.70 -8.08 -28.59
N MET A 5 -19.13 -6.91 -28.78
CA MET A 5 -17.72 -6.62 -28.47
C MET A 5 -17.46 -6.65 -26.97
N LEU A 6 -18.36 -6.07 -26.16
CA LEU A 6 -18.28 -6.15 -24.70
C LEU A 6 -18.41 -7.60 -24.20
N LYS A 7 -19.30 -8.40 -24.82
CA LYS A 7 -19.42 -9.83 -24.51
C LYS A 7 -18.13 -10.59 -24.85
N ALA A 8 -17.53 -10.32 -26.01
CA ALA A 8 -16.25 -10.92 -26.40
C ALA A 8 -15.12 -10.51 -25.46
N TYR A 9 -15.06 -9.23 -25.06
CA TYR A 9 -14.11 -8.73 -24.10
C TYR A 9 -14.27 -9.41 -22.73
N SER A 10 -15.51 -9.54 -22.25
CA SER A 10 -15.80 -10.20 -20.96
C SER A 10 -15.49 -11.70 -20.98
N ALA A 11 -15.58 -12.35 -22.14
CA ALA A 11 -15.21 -13.75 -22.31
C ALA A 11 -13.70 -14.00 -22.49
N ALA A 12 -12.92 -12.93 -22.66
CA ALA A 12 -11.46 -13.03 -22.79
C ALA A 12 -10.82 -13.35 -21.44
N GLU A 13 -10.23 -14.53 -21.31
CA GLU A 13 -9.73 -15.09 -20.05
C GLU A 13 -8.33 -14.62 -19.67
N THR A 14 -7.57 -14.00 -20.58
CA THR A 14 -6.20 -13.52 -20.33
C THR A 14 -6.08 -12.02 -20.56
N LYS A 15 -5.06 -11.42 -19.92
CA LYS A 15 -4.73 -10.00 -20.09
C LYS A 15 -4.49 -9.65 -21.56
N GLU A 16 -3.69 -10.45 -22.25
CA GLU A 16 -3.34 -10.22 -23.66
C GLU A 16 -4.58 -10.27 -24.55
N ALA A 17 -5.48 -11.23 -24.31
CA ALA A 17 -6.72 -11.33 -25.07
C ALA A 17 -7.64 -10.12 -24.82
N GLN A 18 -7.73 -9.62 -23.59
CA GLN A 18 -8.49 -8.41 -23.27
C GLN A 18 -7.88 -7.16 -23.90
N LEU A 19 -6.56 -6.99 -23.81
CA LEU A 19 -5.87 -5.84 -24.41
C LEU A 19 -6.00 -5.82 -25.94
N ALA A 20 -5.97 -6.98 -26.58
CA ALA A 20 -6.18 -7.08 -28.04
C ALA A 20 -7.59 -6.62 -28.49
N LEU A 21 -8.58 -6.67 -27.62
CA LEU A 21 -9.96 -6.25 -27.91
C LEU A 21 -10.25 -4.82 -27.44
N LEU A 22 -9.45 -4.28 -26.52
CA LEU A 22 -9.76 -3.04 -25.81
C LEU A 22 -9.88 -1.84 -26.73
N ASP A 23 -8.91 -1.63 -27.62
CA ASP A 23 -8.86 -0.48 -28.52
C ASP A 23 -10.10 -0.43 -29.41
N ASN A 24 -10.45 -1.54 -30.04
CA ASN A 24 -11.67 -1.65 -30.84
C ASN A 24 -12.96 -1.45 -30.01
N LEU A 25 -12.98 -1.91 -28.75
CA LEU A 25 -14.11 -1.72 -27.86
C LEU A 25 -14.30 -0.23 -27.51
N ILE A 26 -13.22 0.47 -27.20
CA ILE A 26 -13.23 1.91 -26.90
C ILE A 26 -13.68 2.72 -28.11
N HIS A 27 -13.17 2.44 -29.30
CA HIS A 27 -13.62 3.09 -30.54
C HIS A 27 -15.10 2.83 -30.80
N LYS A 28 -15.56 1.59 -30.65
CA LYS A 28 -16.96 1.24 -30.86
C LYS A 28 -17.89 1.88 -29.83
N TRP A 29 -17.44 2.04 -28.60
CA TRP A 29 -18.16 2.80 -27.58
C TRP A 29 -18.27 4.29 -27.98
N ALA A 30 -17.18 4.92 -28.43
CA ALA A 30 -17.18 6.31 -28.85
C ALA A 30 -18.12 6.58 -30.03
N GLU A 31 -18.29 5.61 -30.94
CA GLU A 31 -19.27 5.70 -32.04
C GLU A 31 -20.73 5.81 -31.56
N THR A 32 -21.02 5.50 -30.28
CA THR A 32 -22.38 5.67 -29.72
C THR A 32 -22.69 7.12 -29.32
N ASP A 33 -21.69 8.00 -29.29
CA ASP A 33 -21.92 9.44 -29.09
C ASP A 33 -22.78 9.99 -30.24
N SER A 34 -23.83 10.72 -29.91
CA SER A 34 -24.72 11.33 -30.88
C SER A 34 -24.04 12.33 -31.84
N ASN A 35 -22.87 12.81 -31.47
CA ASN A 35 -22.03 13.72 -32.25
C ASN A 35 -20.92 13.01 -33.05
N TRP A 36 -20.73 11.70 -32.84
CA TRP A 36 -19.76 10.93 -33.62
C TRP A 36 -20.06 11.03 -35.12
N GLY A 37 -19.05 11.34 -35.91
CA GLY A 37 -19.20 11.52 -37.36
C GLY A 37 -19.80 12.86 -37.80
N LYS A 38 -20.41 13.65 -36.89
CA LYS A 38 -20.79 15.04 -37.16
C LYS A 38 -19.64 16.01 -36.88
N LYS A 39 -18.73 15.62 -35.99
CA LYS A 39 -17.49 16.33 -35.76
C LYS A 39 -16.55 16.00 -36.90
N SER A 40 -16.18 17.00 -37.68
CA SER A 40 -15.14 16.82 -38.68
C SER A 40 -13.87 16.35 -37.97
N PRO A 41 -13.20 15.27 -38.43
CA PRO A 41 -11.90 14.90 -37.88
C PRO A 41 -11.01 16.14 -37.92
N MET A 42 -10.22 16.33 -36.87
CA MET A 42 -9.31 17.48 -36.67
C MET A 42 -8.75 18.00 -37.99
N ARG A 43 -9.21 19.16 -38.44
CA ARG A 43 -8.65 19.85 -39.59
C ARG A 43 -7.50 20.69 -39.07
N LEU A 44 -6.29 20.23 -39.31
CA LEU A 44 -5.12 21.09 -39.18
C LEU A 44 -5.25 22.13 -40.30
N SER A 45 -5.82 23.30 -39.94
CA SER A 45 -6.02 24.38 -40.88
C SER A 45 -4.78 25.28 -40.91
N THR A 46 -4.18 25.43 -42.07
CA THR A 46 -3.20 26.51 -42.34
C THR A 46 -3.91 27.83 -42.72
N ASP A 47 -5.23 27.85 -42.78
CA ASP A 47 -6.00 29.03 -43.17
C ASP A 47 -6.39 29.88 -41.96
N TRP A 48 -5.52 30.82 -41.65
CA TRP A 48 -5.69 31.79 -40.56
C TRP A 48 -6.82 32.79 -40.80
N THR A 49 -7.46 32.81 -41.99
CA THR A 49 -8.61 33.68 -42.23
C THR A 49 -9.86 33.25 -41.47
N GLN A 50 -9.97 31.95 -41.12
CA GLN A 50 -11.06 31.44 -40.27
C GLN A 50 -10.91 31.86 -38.82
N THR A 51 -9.69 31.89 -38.26
CA THR A 51 -9.44 32.30 -36.85
C THR A 51 -9.87 33.72 -36.55
N ALA A 52 -9.77 34.62 -37.51
CA ALA A 52 -10.20 36.01 -37.36
C ALA A 52 -11.73 36.16 -37.26
N ASN A 53 -12.50 35.18 -37.75
CA ASN A 53 -13.96 35.13 -37.66
C ASN A 53 -14.50 34.52 -36.35
N GLU A 54 -13.64 33.80 -35.58
CA GLU A 54 -14.05 33.15 -34.33
C GLU A 54 -13.72 33.95 -33.06
N GLY A 55 -13.44 35.23 -33.17
CA GLY A 55 -13.35 36.14 -32.03
C GLY A 55 -12.01 36.26 -31.32
N ILE A 56 -10.93 35.69 -31.82
CA ILE A 56 -9.58 35.90 -31.30
C ILE A 56 -9.01 37.16 -31.97
N ALA A 57 -8.97 38.28 -31.27
CA ALA A 57 -8.43 39.54 -31.74
C ALA A 57 -6.87 39.49 -31.84
N LEU A 58 -6.36 38.96 -32.96
CA LEU A 58 -4.94 38.98 -33.26
C LEU A 58 -4.55 40.35 -33.87
N THR A 59 -3.42 40.88 -33.44
CA THR A 59 -2.85 42.10 -34.04
C THR A 59 -2.37 41.82 -35.48
N PRO A 60 -2.35 42.82 -36.38
CA PRO A 60 -1.84 42.64 -37.74
C PRO A 60 -0.42 42.07 -37.80
N SER A 61 0.41 42.37 -36.81
CA SER A 61 1.78 41.87 -36.67
C SER A 61 1.78 40.37 -36.34
N GLN A 62 0.90 39.93 -35.43
CA GLN A 62 0.73 38.51 -35.10
C GLN A 62 0.21 37.71 -36.30
N VAL A 63 -0.76 38.26 -37.03
CA VAL A 63 -1.29 37.66 -38.27
C VAL A 63 -0.20 37.53 -39.32
N ALA A 64 0.66 38.58 -39.50
CA ALA A 64 1.78 38.51 -40.44
C ALA A 64 2.84 37.50 -40.02
N GLN A 65 3.15 37.34 -38.73
CA GLN A 65 4.09 36.39 -38.22
C GLN A 65 3.53 34.94 -38.40
N LEU A 66 2.26 34.74 -38.12
CA LEU A 66 1.56 33.48 -38.27
C LEU A 66 1.49 33.05 -39.73
N LYS A 67 1.18 34.00 -40.66
CA LYS A 67 1.22 33.75 -42.10
C LYS A 67 2.63 33.39 -42.62
N LYS A 68 3.67 33.95 -42.04
CA LYS A 68 5.05 33.63 -42.36
C LYS A 68 5.44 32.23 -41.89
N ASN A 69 4.91 31.78 -40.75
CA ASN A 69 5.15 30.45 -40.20
C ASN A 69 4.27 29.37 -40.84
N ALA A 70 3.05 29.74 -41.29
CA ALA A 70 2.12 28.83 -41.99
C ALA A 70 2.61 28.35 -43.37
N LEU A 71 3.68 28.93 -43.90
CA LEU A 71 4.36 28.48 -45.14
C LEU A 71 5.28 27.27 -44.92
N VAL A 72 5.44 26.80 -43.68
CA VAL A 72 6.17 25.56 -43.40
C VAL A 72 5.24 24.38 -43.71
N SER A 73 5.42 23.78 -44.89
CA SER A 73 4.73 22.52 -45.21
C SER A 73 5.17 21.45 -44.24
N LEU A 74 4.22 20.82 -43.54
CA LEU A 74 4.51 19.64 -42.72
C LEU A 74 5.22 18.58 -43.57
N SER A 75 6.22 17.94 -42.97
CA SER A 75 6.86 16.78 -43.60
C SER A 75 5.81 15.66 -43.76
N ASP A 76 6.03 14.78 -44.74
CA ASP A 76 5.14 13.65 -44.97
C ASP A 76 5.07 12.73 -43.73
N LYS A 77 6.16 12.66 -42.96
CA LYS A 77 6.21 11.93 -41.67
C LYS A 77 5.31 12.59 -40.65
N ALA A 78 5.33 13.92 -40.50
CA ALA A 78 4.46 14.63 -39.55
C ALA A 78 2.99 14.46 -39.95
N LYS A 79 2.64 14.57 -41.23
CA LYS A 79 1.27 14.34 -41.72
C LYS A 79 0.78 12.93 -41.37
N ALA A 80 1.59 11.89 -41.65
CA ALA A 80 1.22 10.51 -41.33
C ALA A 80 1.03 10.30 -39.81
N THR A 81 1.87 10.93 -38.98
CA THR A 81 1.76 10.86 -37.51
C THR A 81 0.48 11.53 -37.01
N ILE A 82 0.14 12.69 -37.58
CA ILE A 82 -1.10 13.42 -37.26
C ILE A 82 -2.35 12.61 -37.69
N ASP A 83 -2.31 12.08 -38.90
CA ASP A 83 -3.42 11.28 -39.42
C ASP A 83 -3.67 10.03 -38.57
N ALA A 84 -2.62 9.39 -38.08
CA ALA A 84 -2.73 8.25 -37.15
C ALA A 84 -3.36 8.64 -35.78
N ALA A 85 -3.21 9.88 -35.33
CA ALA A 85 -3.78 10.34 -34.06
C ALA A 85 -5.26 10.80 -34.17
N ARG A 86 -5.80 10.98 -35.37
CA ARG A 86 -7.15 11.56 -35.57
C ARG A 86 -8.26 10.74 -34.91
N ASP A 87 -8.20 9.42 -35.01
CA ASP A 87 -9.20 8.54 -34.40
C ASP A 87 -9.17 8.63 -32.88
N ARG A 88 -7.97 8.72 -32.30
CA ARG A 88 -7.80 8.89 -30.85
C ARG A 88 -8.34 10.22 -30.35
N ILE A 89 -8.19 11.31 -31.12
CA ILE A 89 -8.79 12.61 -30.81
C ILE A 89 -10.33 12.51 -30.81
N ALA A 90 -10.89 11.86 -31.82
CA ALA A 90 -12.35 11.68 -31.90
C ALA A 90 -12.89 10.86 -30.70
N VAL A 91 -12.15 9.85 -30.23
CA VAL A 91 -12.49 9.10 -29.01
C VAL A 91 -12.44 10.00 -27.77
N LEU A 92 -11.38 10.81 -27.62
CA LEU A 92 -11.26 11.74 -26.48
C LEU A 92 -12.37 12.80 -26.50
N ASP A 93 -12.74 13.32 -27.67
CA ASP A 93 -13.85 14.25 -27.81
C ASP A 93 -15.17 13.61 -27.38
N ALA A 94 -15.46 12.37 -27.80
CA ALA A 94 -16.65 11.65 -27.37
C ALA A 94 -16.68 11.42 -25.85
N TYR A 95 -15.49 11.17 -25.24
CA TYR A 95 -15.38 10.97 -23.80
C TYR A 95 -15.55 12.27 -23.00
N THR A 96 -14.95 13.37 -23.45
CA THR A 96 -14.95 14.65 -22.72
C THR A 96 -16.15 15.54 -23.07
N GLY A 97 -16.89 15.22 -24.12
CA GLY A 97 -17.94 16.08 -24.68
C GLY A 97 -17.40 17.33 -25.38
N GLN A 98 -16.08 17.38 -25.63
CA GLN A 98 -15.43 18.49 -26.31
C GLN A 98 -15.45 18.32 -27.82
N ASP A 99 -15.16 19.40 -28.55
CA ASP A 99 -15.01 19.41 -29.99
C ASP A 99 -13.62 19.96 -30.35
N SER A 100 -12.70 19.06 -30.64
CA SER A 100 -11.34 19.37 -31.08
C SER A 100 -11.20 19.40 -32.61
N SER A 101 -12.32 19.60 -33.34
CA SER A 101 -12.34 19.61 -34.81
C SER A 101 -11.49 20.73 -35.45
N THR A 102 -11.10 21.72 -34.65
CA THR A 102 -10.25 22.86 -35.04
C THR A 102 -9.09 23.02 -34.07
N LEU A 103 -8.05 22.19 -34.19
CA LEU A 103 -6.77 22.43 -33.54
C LEU A 103 -5.83 23.17 -34.47
N TYR A 104 -5.34 24.32 -33.98
CA TYR A 104 -4.38 25.17 -34.71
C TYR A 104 -2.97 24.89 -34.24
N TYR A 105 -2.03 24.72 -35.16
CA TYR A 105 -0.62 24.59 -34.84
C TYR A 105 0.18 25.70 -35.55
N MET A 106 1.25 26.16 -34.90
CA MET A 106 2.11 27.23 -35.42
C MET A 106 3.38 26.70 -36.06
N SER A 107 3.78 25.45 -35.75
CA SER A 107 4.96 24.78 -36.32
C SER A 107 4.74 23.26 -36.40
N GLU A 108 5.61 22.56 -37.11
CA GLU A 108 5.62 21.10 -37.15
C GLU A 108 5.85 20.51 -35.74
N GLU A 109 6.70 21.14 -34.94
CA GLU A 109 6.98 20.72 -33.58
C GLU A 109 5.72 20.83 -32.70
N ASP A 110 4.96 21.94 -32.81
CA ASP A 110 3.69 22.09 -32.08
C ASP A 110 2.68 21.01 -32.48
N ALA A 111 2.57 20.71 -33.79
CA ALA A 111 1.68 19.66 -34.28
C ALA A 111 2.06 18.27 -33.72
N LEU A 112 3.34 17.95 -33.68
CA LEU A 112 3.83 16.70 -33.11
C LEU A 112 3.66 16.64 -31.59
N ASN A 113 3.80 17.77 -30.88
CA ASN A 113 3.51 17.84 -29.44
C ASN A 113 2.02 17.61 -29.14
N ILE A 114 1.11 18.18 -29.95
CA ILE A 114 -0.33 17.91 -29.83
C ILE A 114 -0.61 16.41 -29.99
N VAL A 115 -0.02 15.77 -30.99
CA VAL A 115 -0.16 14.32 -31.21
C VAL A 115 0.37 13.53 -30.02
N LYS A 116 1.50 13.92 -29.46
CA LYS A 116 2.07 13.27 -28.27
C LYS A 116 1.11 13.37 -27.08
N VAL A 117 0.64 14.58 -26.77
CA VAL A 117 -0.34 14.80 -25.67
C VAL A 117 -1.62 14.01 -25.90
N THR A 118 -2.11 13.96 -27.15
CA THR A 118 -3.29 13.16 -27.52
C THR A 118 -3.05 11.66 -27.24
N ASN A 119 -1.92 11.14 -27.68
CA ASN A 119 -1.61 9.73 -27.45
C ASN A 119 -1.47 9.41 -25.97
N ASP A 120 -0.73 10.24 -25.21
CA ASP A 120 -0.58 10.07 -23.76
C ASP A 120 -1.95 10.09 -23.06
N THR A 121 -2.82 11.03 -23.42
CA THR A 121 -4.18 11.14 -22.87
C THR A 121 -5.04 9.95 -23.21
N TYR A 122 -5.00 9.49 -24.47
CA TYR A 122 -5.73 8.30 -24.92
C TYR A 122 -5.26 7.04 -24.19
N ASP A 123 -3.95 6.86 -24.05
CA ASP A 123 -3.37 5.71 -23.37
C ASP A 123 -3.77 5.69 -21.88
N HIS A 124 -3.84 6.87 -21.21
CA HIS A 124 -4.40 7.00 -19.86
C HIS A 124 -5.89 6.64 -19.81
N LEU A 125 -6.69 7.09 -20.77
CA LEU A 125 -8.12 6.72 -20.85
C LEU A 125 -8.29 5.21 -21.04
N ALA A 126 -7.59 4.63 -22.00
CA ALA A 126 -7.64 3.19 -22.28
C ALA A 126 -7.26 2.35 -21.05
N LYS A 127 -6.22 2.77 -20.34
CA LYS A 127 -5.78 2.16 -19.09
C LYS A 127 -6.87 2.22 -18.01
N ASN A 128 -7.47 3.39 -17.78
CA ASN A 128 -8.54 3.55 -16.79
C ASN A 128 -9.75 2.67 -17.12
N ILE A 129 -10.14 2.61 -18.40
CA ILE A 129 -11.21 1.73 -18.86
C ILE A 129 -10.83 0.26 -18.63
N TYR A 130 -9.61 -0.15 -18.98
CA TYR A 130 -9.12 -1.50 -18.72
C TYR A 130 -9.22 -1.88 -17.26
N GLN A 131 -8.68 -1.04 -16.36
CA GLN A 131 -8.67 -1.30 -14.92
C GLN A 131 -10.09 -1.42 -14.35
N ASN A 132 -11.02 -0.56 -14.77
CA ASN A 132 -12.42 -0.63 -14.34
C ASN A 132 -13.12 -1.90 -14.87
N LEU A 133 -12.89 -2.29 -16.12
CA LEU A 133 -13.48 -3.50 -16.69
C LEU A 133 -12.87 -4.78 -16.12
N LEU A 134 -11.60 -4.77 -15.75
CA LEU A 134 -10.86 -5.90 -15.20
C LEU A 134 -11.60 -6.57 -14.03
N PHE A 135 -12.05 -5.78 -13.05
CA PHE A 135 -12.78 -6.27 -11.88
C PHE A 135 -14.22 -6.70 -12.17
N GLN A 136 -14.81 -6.15 -13.25
CA GLN A 136 -16.17 -6.50 -13.69
C GLN A 136 -16.20 -7.69 -14.67
N THR A 137 -15.04 -8.14 -15.14
CA THR A 137 -14.94 -9.20 -16.14
C THR A 137 -13.99 -10.31 -15.67
N ARG A 138 -12.70 -10.24 -16.02
CA ARG A 138 -11.71 -11.31 -15.83
C ARG A 138 -11.47 -11.67 -14.35
N LEU A 139 -11.47 -10.70 -13.45
CA LEU A 139 -11.30 -10.94 -12.01
C LEU A 139 -12.62 -11.21 -11.27
N GLN A 140 -13.77 -10.91 -11.86
CA GLN A 140 -15.08 -11.14 -11.23
C GLN A 140 -15.30 -12.57 -10.74
N PRO A 141 -14.92 -13.64 -11.47
CA PRO A 141 -15.07 -15.02 -11.00
C PRO A 141 -14.32 -15.31 -9.70
N TYR A 142 -13.17 -14.68 -9.48
CA TYR A 142 -12.41 -14.78 -8.23
C TYR A 142 -13.09 -14.02 -7.10
N LEU A 143 -13.51 -12.77 -7.35
CA LEU A 143 -14.18 -11.93 -6.34
C LEU A 143 -15.48 -12.54 -5.83
N ASN A 144 -16.19 -13.30 -6.67
CA ASN A 144 -17.39 -14.03 -6.30
C ASN A 144 -17.15 -15.16 -5.29
N GLN A 145 -15.88 -15.50 -5.00
CA GLN A 145 -15.51 -16.51 -4.01
C GLN A 145 -15.27 -15.90 -2.61
N ILE A 146 -15.29 -14.57 -2.50
CA ILE A 146 -15.21 -13.91 -1.20
C ILE A 146 -16.55 -14.08 -0.49
N SER A 147 -16.51 -14.57 0.75
CA SER A 147 -17.67 -14.75 1.59
C SER A 147 -17.56 -13.97 2.89
N PHE A 148 -18.60 -14.00 3.69
CA PHE A 148 -18.59 -13.43 5.04
C PHE A 148 -18.57 -14.57 6.04
N LYS A 149 -17.76 -14.47 7.06
CA LYS A 149 -17.82 -15.31 8.25
C LYS A 149 -18.18 -14.46 9.46
N MET A 150 -18.86 -15.07 10.41
CA MET A 150 -19.18 -14.44 11.68
C MET A 150 -18.34 -15.12 12.77
N GLU A 151 -17.50 -14.32 13.41
CA GLU A 151 -16.69 -14.75 14.57
C GLU A 151 -16.90 -13.76 15.70
N ASN A 152 -17.24 -14.26 16.89
CA ASN A 152 -17.45 -13.45 18.10
C ASN A 152 -18.38 -12.24 17.88
N ASP A 153 -19.52 -12.46 17.20
CA ASP A 153 -20.50 -11.43 16.84
C ASP A 153 -20.00 -10.34 15.87
N THR A 154 -18.85 -10.55 15.24
CA THR A 154 -18.28 -9.64 14.23
C THR A 154 -18.29 -10.30 12.84
N PHE A 155 -18.77 -9.55 11.85
CA PHE A 155 -18.67 -9.98 10.44
C PHE A 155 -17.30 -9.65 9.90
N THR A 156 -16.61 -10.66 9.38
CA THR A 156 -15.32 -10.52 8.69
C THR A 156 -15.40 -11.09 7.29
N LEU A 157 -14.53 -10.62 6.39
CA LEU A 157 -14.38 -11.21 5.07
C LEU A 157 -13.62 -12.53 5.17
N ASP A 158 -14.11 -13.55 4.45
CA ASP A 158 -13.44 -14.83 4.30
C ASP A 158 -12.89 -14.95 2.87
N PHE A 159 -11.58 -14.97 2.76
CA PHE A 159 -10.84 -15.06 1.51
C PHE A 159 -10.44 -16.51 1.14
N SER A 160 -10.76 -17.50 1.95
CA SER A 160 -10.35 -18.89 1.72
C SER A 160 -10.80 -19.44 0.36
N GLY A 161 -12.02 -19.11 -0.06
CA GLY A 161 -12.54 -19.46 -1.39
C GLY A 161 -11.75 -18.77 -2.51
N LEU A 162 -11.35 -17.52 -2.31
CA LEU A 162 -10.54 -16.75 -3.27
C LEU A 162 -9.16 -17.39 -3.46
N VAL A 163 -8.47 -17.76 -2.37
CA VAL A 163 -7.19 -18.47 -2.41
C VAL A 163 -7.30 -19.80 -3.14
N GLN A 164 -8.35 -20.59 -2.84
CA GLN A 164 -8.60 -21.86 -3.53
C GLN A 164 -8.82 -21.66 -5.03
N ALA A 165 -9.56 -20.63 -5.45
CA ALA A 165 -9.80 -20.32 -6.85
C ALA A 165 -8.50 -19.97 -7.59
N PHE A 166 -7.62 -19.17 -6.99
CA PHE A 166 -6.31 -18.89 -7.57
C PHE A 166 -5.44 -20.12 -7.70
N ASN A 167 -5.36 -20.95 -6.65
CA ASN A 167 -4.59 -22.19 -6.68
C ASN A 167 -5.13 -23.17 -7.74
N HIS A 168 -6.44 -23.28 -7.89
CA HIS A 168 -7.05 -24.12 -8.92
C HIS A 168 -6.70 -23.66 -10.34
N VAL A 169 -6.76 -22.33 -10.61
CA VAL A 169 -6.34 -21.79 -11.91
C VAL A 169 -4.85 -22.00 -12.13
N LYS A 170 -4.00 -21.88 -11.09
CA LYS A 170 -2.56 -22.13 -11.18
C LYS A 170 -2.22 -23.54 -11.66
N GLU A 171 -2.98 -24.57 -11.27
CA GLU A 171 -2.75 -25.95 -11.69
C GLU A 171 -2.81 -26.11 -13.21
N THR A 172 -3.69 -25.37 -13.88
CA THR A 172 -3.93 -25.49 -15.34
C THR A 172 -3.29 -24.38 -16.15
N ASN A 173 -3.19 -23.17 -15.58
CA ASN A 173 -2.63 -21.99 -16.22
C ASN A 173 -1.87 -21.11 -15.20
N PRO A 174 -0.61 -21.47 -14.87
CA PRO A 174 0.18 -20.73 -13.89
C PRO A 174 0.39 -19.25 -14.24
N GLN A 175 0.58 -18.94 -15.53
CA GLN A 175 0.75 -17.54 -15.98
C GLN A 175 -0.51 -16.71 -15.74
N LYS A 176 -1.68 -17.26 -16.07
CA LYS A 176 -2.96 -16.59 -15.83
C LYS A 176 -3.17 -16.32 -14.34
N ALA A 177 -2.97 -17.31 -13.48
CA ALA A 177 -3.10 -17.16 -12.03
C ALA A 177 -2.15 -16.08 -11.48
N PHE A 178 -0.90 -16.10 -11.93
CA PHE A 178 0.12 -15.11 -11.57
C PHE A 178 -0.29 -13.68 -11.98
N VAL A 179 -0.71 -13.50 -13.24
CA VAL A 179 -1.09 -12.18 -13.77
C VAL A 179 -2.36 -11.66 -13.11
N ASP A 180 -3.37 -12.53 -12.93
CA ASP A 180 -4.65 -12.16 -12.32
C ASP A 180 -4.48 -11.74 -10.85
N LEU A 181 -3.69 -12.49 -10.08
CA LEU A 181 -3.41 -12.15 -8.68
C LEU A 181 -2.60 -10.85 -8.58
N ALA A 182 -1.57 -10.70 -9.42
CA ALA A 182 -0.75 -9.51 -9.44
C ALA A 182 -1.57 -8.25 -9.76
N GLU A 183 -2.45 -8.29 -10.76
CA GLU A 183 -3.32 -7.14 -11.09
C GLU A 183 -4.39 -6.88 -10.02
N MET A 184 -4.91 -7.92 -9.38
CA MET A 184 -5.83 -7.76 -8.25
C MET A 184 -5.18 -7.00 -7.08
N LEU A 185 -3.92 -7.32 -6.78
CA LEU A 185 -3.14 -6.65 -5.73
C LEU A 185 -2.62 -5.26 -6.13
N ALA A 186 -2.46 -4.99 -7.44
CA ALA A 186 -1.96 -3.70 -7.91
C ALA A 186 -3.05 -2.63 -8.01
N TYR A 187 -4.28 -2.99 -8.41
CA TYR A 187 -5.28 -2.01 -8.84
C TYR A 187 -6.56 -1.97 -8.00
N GLY A 188 -6.94 -3.06 -7.31
CA GLY A 188 -8.24 -3.14 -6.63
C GLY A 188 -8.23 -2.71 -5.18
N GLU A 189 -9.38 -2.88 -4.54
CA GLU A 189 -9.57 -2.68 -3.10
C GLU A 189 -8.80 -3.73 -2.26
N LEU A 190 -8.37 -4.83 -2.90
CA LEU A 190 -7.60 -5.89 -2.24
C LEU A 190 -6.09 -5.61 -2.20
N ARG A 191 -5.66 -4.38 -2.45
CA ARG A 191 -4.24 -3.98 -2.35
C ARG A 191 -3.64 -4.24 -0.97
N SER A 192 -4.43 -4.20 0.09
CA SER A 192 -4.03 -4.49 1.47
C SER A 192 -4.34 -5.93 1.92
N TRP A 193 -4.77 -6.82 1.02
CA TRP A 193 -5.05 -8.22 1.37
C TRP A 193 -3.76 -9.00 1.63
N TYR A 194 -3.44 -9.21 2.91
CA TYR A 194 -2.17 -9.77 3.36
C TYR A 194 -1.94 -11.20 2.85
N GLU A 195 -2.93 -12.10 3.01
CA GLU A 195 -2.82 -13.49 2.53
C GLU A 195 -2.62 -13.55 1.00
N GLY A 196 -3.27 -12.67 0.25
CA GLY A 196 -3.06 -12.54 -1.20
C GLY A 196 -1.64 -12.14 -1.56
N ARG A 197 -0.99 -11.30 -0.75
CA ARG A 197 0.41 -10.91 -0.95
C ARG A 197 1.35 -12.06 -0.66
N ARG A 198 1.10 -12.83 0.39
CA ARG A 198 1.84 -14.06 0.71
C ARG A 198 1.72 -15.05 -0.44
N LEU A 199 0.50 -15.28 -0.93
CA LEU A 199 0.24 -16.12 -2.10
C LEU A 199 1.00 -15.63 -3.35
N MET A 200 1.07 -14.31 -3.57
CA MET A 200 1.83 -13.72 -4.68
C MET A 200 3.33 -13.97 -4.53
N ALA A 201 3.88 -13.84 -3.33
CA ALA A 201 5.28 -14.14 -3.06
C ALA A 201 5.63 -15.60 -3.37
N ASP A 202 4.75 -16.54 -3.00
CA ASP A 202 4.90 -17.95 -3.35
C ASP A 202 4.88 -18.17 -4.87
N TYR A 203 3.96 -17.52 -5.58
CA TYR A 203 3.88 -17.58 -7.05
C TYR A 203 5.14 -17.00 -7.72
N VAL A 204 5.69 -15.93 -7.17
CA VAL A 204 6.96 -15.34 -7.65
C VAL A 204 8.11 -16.34 -7.47
N GLU A 205 8.24 -16.97 -6.31
CA GLU A 205 9.28 -17.96 -6.05
C GLU A 205 9.14 -19.20 -6.95
N GLU A 206 7.91 -19.68 -7.14
CA GLU A 206 7.64 -20.78 -8.06
C GLU A 206 7.98 -20.42 -9.51
N ALA A 207 7.59 -19.21 -9.96
CA ALA A 207 7.90 -18.72 -11.30
C ALA A 207 9.42 -18.56 -11.53
N LYS A 208 10.17 -18.07 -10.51
CA LYS A 208 11.63 -17.99 -10.54
C LYS A 208 12.26 -19.37 -10.66
N LYS A 209 11.84 -20.35 -9.83
CA LYS A 209 12.32 -21.74 -9.89
C LYS A 209 12.03 -22.39 -11.24
N ALA A 210 10.89 -22.07 -11.85
CA ALA A 210 10.51 -22.57 -13.18
C ALA A 210 11.18 -21.83 -14.36
N GLY A 211 11.95 -20.76 -14.10
CA GLY A 211 12.54 -19.89 -15.13
C GLY A 211 11.51 -19.12 -15.97
N LYS A 212 10.32 -18.87 -15.43
CA LYS A 212 9.18 -18.20 -16.10
C LYS A 212 8.93 -16.77 -15.60
N PHE A 213 9.60 -16.34 -14.55
CA PHE A 213 9.34 -15.07 -13.90
C PHE A 213 9.45 -13.85 -14.83
N GLU A 214 10.51 -13.79 -15.64
CA GLU A 214 10.69 -12.69 -16.61
C GLU A 214 9.58 -12.66 -17.69
N ASP A 215 9.14 -13.83 -18.17
CA ASP A 215 8.04 -13.90 -19.14
C ASP A 215 6.74 -13.39 -18.53
N TYR A 216 6.44 -13.75 -17.27
CA TYR A 216 5.24 -13.28 -16.55
C TYR A 216 5.29 -11.78 -16.27
N GLN A 217 6.47 -11.23 -15.91
CA GLN A 217 6.65 -9.79 -15.76
C GLN A 217 6.43 -9.00 -17.05
N LYS A 218 6.83 -9.54 -18.20
CA LYS A 218 6.57 -8.90 -19.50
C LYS A 218 5.07 -8.77 -19.78
N VAL A 219 4.30 -9.81 -19.45
CA VAL A 219 2.82 -9.78 -19.58
C VAL A 219 2.19 -8.78 -18.63
N LEU A 220 2.68 -8.70 -17.38
CA LEU A 220 2.20 -7.71 -16.42
C LEU A 220 2.45 -6.26 -16.87
N GLY A 221 3.59 -6.03 -17.52
CA GLY A 221 4.05 -4.70 -17.85
C GLY A 221 4.76 -4.00 -16.70
N GLN A 222 5.63 -3.06 -17.04
CA GLN A 222 6.52 -2.38 -16.08
C GLN A 222 5.78 -1.64 -14.98
N GLU A 223 4.63 -1.05 -15.29
CA GLU A 223 3.86 -0.29 -14.32
C GLU A 223 3.28 -1.17 -13.21
N THR A 224 2.63 -2.29 -13.57
CA THR A 224 2.10 -3.23 -12.57
C THR A 224 3.22 -3.78 -11.69
N VAL A 225 4.36 -4.11 -12.30
CA VAL A 225 5.57 -4.56 -11.58
C VAL A 225 6.04 -3.47 -10.62
N ALA A 226 6.11 -2.20 -11.05
CA ALA A 226 6.53 -1.09 -10.20
C ALA A 226 5.59 -0.85 -9.00
N LEU A 227 4.27 -0.97 -9.20
CA LEU A 227 3.30 -0.88 -8.10
C LEU A 227 3.49 -1.97 -7.06
N LEU A 228 3.82 -3.20 -7.50
CA LEU A 228 4.04 -4.34 -6.61
C LEU A 228 5.44 -4.38 -5.97
N ALA A 229 6.36 -3.56 -6.45
CA ALA A 229 7.74 -3.43 -5.96
C ALA A 229 7.99 -2.10 -5.23
N LYS A 230 6.94 -1.32 -4.92
CA LYS A 230 7.07 0.01 -4.34
C LYS A 230 7.55 -0.08 -2.89
N THR A 231 8.73 0.47 -2.59
CA THR A 231 9.34 0.48 -1.25
C THR A 231 9.47 1.87 -0.63
N SER A 232 9.19 2.92 -1.41
CA SER A 232 9.20 4.30 -0.94
C SER A 232 7.93 5.02 -1.36
N GLY A 233 7.27 5.64 -0.40
CA GLY A 233 6.06 6.43 -0.59
C GLY A 233 6.31 7.80 -1.23
N THR A 234 5.26 8.59 -1.27
CA THR A 234 5.22 9.95 -1.80
C THR A 234 4.88 10.94 -0.68
N GLN A 235 4.13 11.98 -0.98
CA GLN A 235 3.50 12.89 -0.01
C GLN A 235 2.00 12.64 0.12
N ALA A 236 1.51 11.52 -0.38
CA ALA A 236 0.11 11.13 -0.35
C ALA A 236 -0.02 9.72 0.22
N ASP A 237 -1.20 9.34 0.63
CA ASP A 237 -1.48 8.01 1.19
C ASP A 237 -1.03 6.90 0.23
N ASP A 238 -0.08 6.08 0.66
CA ASP A 238 0.56 5.04 -0.12
C ASP A 238 0.34 3.63 0.47
N ILE A 239 0.42 2.62 -0.38
CA ILE A 239 0.52 1.23 0.05
C ILE A 239 1.87 0.69 -0.40
N LEU A 240 2.74 0.44 0.57
CA LEU A 240 4.08 -0.08 0.37
C LEU A 240 4.14 -1.56 0.75
N GLN A 241 4.81 -2.36 -0.09
CA GLN A 241 4.72 -3.81 0.07
C GLN A 241 5.91 -4.56 -0.50
N ASN A 242 6.16 -5.73 0.09
CA ASN A 242 7.06 -6.72 -0.48
C ASN A 242 6.29 -7.94 -0.97
N VAL A 243 6.16 -8.10 -2.28
CA VAL A 243 5.60 -9.31 -2.93
C VAL A 243 6.66 -10.06 -3.74
N GLY A 244 7.95 -9.85 -3.46
CA GLY A 244 9.05 -10.56 -4.11
C GLY A 244 9.46 -10.05 -5.50
N PHE A 245 8.88 -8.94 -5.99
CA PHE A 245 9.25 -8.31 -7.25
C PHE A 245 10.55 -7.49 -7.06
N GLY A 246 11.69 -8.12 -7.30
CA GLY A 246 12.99 -7.43 -7.30
C GLY A 246 13.64 -7.16 -5.94
N HIS A 247 13.02 -7.60 -4.84
CA HIS A 247 13.54 -7.40 -3.49
C HIS A 247 13.94 -8.72 -2.82
N ASN A 248 14.89 -8.63 -1.88
CA ASN A 248 15.21 -9.71 -0.97
C ASN A 248 14.01 -9.98 -0.04
N LYS A 249 14.05 -11.09 0.72
CA LYS A 249 13.03 -11.34 1.75
C LYS A 249 12.95 -10.20 2.77
N ASN A 250 14.10 -9.59 3.11
CA ASN A 250 14.18 -8.45 4.03
C ASN A 250 14.11 -7.15 3.22
N VAL A 251 13.17 -6.27 3.55
CA VAL A 251 12.99 -4.98 2.87
C VAL A 251 13.02 -3.83 3.86
N SER A 252 13.28 -2.63 3.33
CA SER A 252 13.04 -1.38 4.04
C SER A 252 11.95 -0.61 3.31
N LEU A 253 10.87 -0.28 4.02
CA LEU A 253 9.74 0.48 3.51
C LEU A 253 9.70 1.84 4.18
N TYR A 254 9.56 2.90 3.38
CA TYR A 254 9.52 4.30 3.83
C TYR A 254 8.26 4.98 3.30
N GLY A 255 7.31 5.31 4.19
CA GLY A 255 6.06 6.00 3.82
C GLY A 255 6.29 7.43 3.36
N ASN A 256 7.05 8.21 4.08
CA ASN A 256 7.29 9.64 4.00
C ASN A 256 6.12 10.47 4.57
N ASP A 257 5.39 11.27 3.75
CA ASP A 257 4.20 11.98 4.21
C ASP A 257 2.94 11.26 3.70
N GLY A 258 1.84 11.38 4.42
CA GLY A 258 0.56 10.74 4.07
C GLY A 258 0.12 9.72 5.11
N ASN A 259 -1.07 9.13 4.92
CA ASN A 259 -1.53 8.04 5.78
C ASN A 259 -1.21 6.71 5.08
N ASP A 260 -0.09 6.12 5.42
CA ASP A 260 0.49 5.04 4.66
C ASP A 260 0.15 3.66 5.23
N THR A 261 0.16 2.66 4.37
CA THR A 261 0.07 1.25 4.76
C THR A 261 1.35 0.52 4.37
N LEU A 262 2.08 0.00 5.35
CA LEU A 262 3.35 -0.69 5.17
C LEU A 262 3.21 -2.18 5.48
N ILE A 263 3.57 -3.04 4.51
CA ILE A 263 3.44 -4.49 4.59
C ILE A 263 4.77 -5.12 4.22
N GLY A 264 5.59 -5.47 5.21
CA GLY A 264 6.90 -6.08 4.99
C GLY A 264 6.81 -7.46 4.35
N GLY A 265 5.88 -8.27 4.84
CA GLY A 265 5.72 -9.66 4.43
C GLY A 265 6.55 -10.60 5.30
N ALA A 266 7.04 -11.70 4.72
CA ALA A 266 7.92 -12.61 5.41
C ALA A 266 9.37 -12.14 5.27
N GLY A 267 10.09 -12.00 6.36
CA GLY A 267 11.47 -11.54 6.35
C GLY A 267 11.84 -10.85 7.65
N ASN A 268 12.91 -10.09 7.63
CA ASN A 268 13.27 -9.21 8.73
C ASN A 268 13.26 -7.80 8.15
N ASP A 269 12.16 -7.10 8.34
CA ASP A 269 11.84 -5.88 7.62
C ASP A 269 12.04 -4.63 8.50
N TYR A 270 12.36 -3.52 7.85
CA TYR A 270 12.40 -2.20 8.47
C TYR A 270 11.27 -1.35 7.89
N LEU A 271 10.35 -0.91 8.76
CA LEU A 271 9.15 -0.18 8.38
C LEU A 271 9.15 1.20 9.05
N GLU A 272 9.14 2.26 8.24
CA GLU A 272 9.08 3.66 8.67
C GLU A 272 7.91 4.36 7.97
N GLY A 273 6.85 4.69 8.74
CA GLY A 273 5.68 5.36 8.19
C GLY A 273 5.97 6.79 7.79
N GLY A 274 6.51 7.58 8.69
CA GLY A 274 6.83 8.99 8.48
C GLY A 274 5.79 9.90 9.09
N SER A 275 5.34 10.90 8.34
CA SER A 275 4.33 11.88 8.83
C SER A 275 2.94 11.47 8.41
N GLY A 276 2.01 11.37 9.35
CA GLY A 276 0.61 11.06 9.09
C GLY A 276 0.07 9.96 9.98
N SER A 277 -1.03 9.34 9.57
CA SER A 277 -1.63 8.23 10.31
C SER A 277 -1.33 6.92 9.61
N ASP A 278 -0.30 6.21 10.07
CA ASP A 278 0.26 5.07 9.37
C ASP A 278 -0.24 3.73 9.92
N THR A 279 -0.29 2.74 9.05
CA THR A 279 -0.69 1.37 9.40
C THR A 279 0.41 0.38 9.03
N TYR A 280 0.92 -0.34 10.02
CA TYR A 280 1.89 -1.41 9.87
C TYR A 280 1.18 -2.76 9.96
N VAL A 281 1.24 -3.55 8.88
CA VAL A 281 0.46 -4.79 8.77
C VAL A 281 1.35 -6.02 8.88
N PHE A 282 0.97 -6.94 9.78
CA PHE A 282 1.65 -8.20 10.04
C PHE A 282 0.68 -9.36 9.96
N GLY A 283 1.06 -10.42 9.28
CA GLY A 283 0.28 -11.65 9.15
C GLY A 283 1.09 -12.88 9.52
N GLU A 284 0.57 -14.07 9.26
CA GLU A 284 1.25 -15.32 9.62
C GLU A 284 2.69 -15.38 9.05
N GLY A 285 3.66 -15.65 9.91
CA GLY A 285 5.06 -15.77 9.50
C GLY A 285 5.73 -14.44 9.19
N PHE A 286 5.36 -13.35 9.86
CA PHE A 286 5.86 -12.00 9.62
C PHE A 286 7.37 -11.80 9.85
N GLY A 287 8.06 -12.70 10.57
CA GLY A 287 9.52 -12.64 10.70
C GLY A 287 10.01 -11.77 11.88
N GLN A 288 11.19 -11.16 11.73
CA GLN A 288 11.80 -10.32 12.76
C GLN A 288 11.84 -8.88 12.27
N ASP A 289 10.82 -8.09 12.61
CA ASP A 289 10.60 -6.79 12.03
C ASP A 289 10.93 -5.64 12.99
N THR A 290 11.27 -4.50 12.40
CA THR A 290 11.48 -3.25 13.12
C THR A 290 10.53 -2.19 12.60
N VAL A 291 9.74 -1.61 13.50
CA VAL A 291 8.91 -0.43 13.24
C VAL A 291 9.60 0.79 13.84
N TYR A 292 9.84 1.79 12.98
CA TYR A 292 10.34 3.11 13.36
C TYR A 292 9.25 4.14 13.08
N ASN A 293 8.54 4.58 14.12
CA ASN A 293 7.35 5.42 14.02
C ASN A 293 7.59 6.83 14.55
N TYR A 294 8.52 7.57 13.91
CA TYR A 294 8.88 8.90 14.36
C TYR A 294 8.04 9.97 13.69
N ASP A 295 7.07 10.52 14.42
CA ASP A 295 6.25 11.65 13.98
C ASP A 295 5.83 12.54 15.16
N TYR A 296 5.99 13.86 15.01
CA TYR A 296 5.53 14.88 15.96
C TYR A 296 4.17 15.48 15.63
N ALA A 297 3.52 15.09 14.53
CA ALA A 297 2.25 15.66 14.13
C ALA A 297 1.16 15.44 15.20
N THR A 298 0.38 16.47 15.46
CA THR A 298 -0.76 16.38 16.36
C THR A 298 -1.98 15.82 15.62
N GLY A 299 -2.70 14.90 16.27
CA GLY A 299 -3.92 14.32 15.70
C GLY A 299 -3.69 13.13 14.77
N ARG A 300 -2.43 12.68 14.58
CA ARG A 300 -2.14 11.42 13.92
C ARG A 300 -2.62 10.23 14.76
N LYS A 301 -2.88 9.13 14.11
CA LYS A 301 -3.23 7.86 14.74
C LYS A 301 -2.55 6.71 14.03
N ASP A 302 -1.46 6.21 14.61
CA ASP A 302 -0.69 5.12 14.04
C ASP A 302 -1.12 3.77 14.60
N ILE A 303 -1.17 2.77 13.73
CA ILE A 303 -1.77 1.47 14.02
C ILE A 303 -0.80 0.35 13.63
N ILE A 304 -0.61 -0.60 14.52
CA ILE A 304 -0.15 -1.94 14.15
C ILE A 304 -1.40 -2.82 13.96
N ARG A 305 -1.47 -3.52 12.83
CA ARG A 305 -2.55 -4.42 12.50
C ARG A 305 -2.05 -5.84 12.31
N PHE A 306 -2.55 -6.76 13.14
CA PHE A 306 -2.34 -8.19 12.97
C PHE A 306 -3.51 -8.81 12.20
N THR A 307 -3.20 -9.62 11.18
CA THR A 307 -4.15 -10.28 10.27
C THR A 307 -3.95 -11.80 10.28
N ASP A 308 -4.59 -12.51 9.36
CA ASP A 308 -4.47 -13.97 9.17
C ASP A 308 -4.84 -14.77 10.43
N GLY A 309 -5.79 -14.27 11.21
CA GLY A 309 -6.27 -14.93 12.43
C GLY A 309 -5.34 -14.82 13.62
N ILE A 310 -4.29 -13.99 13.57
CA ILE A 310 -3.45 -13.70 14.74
C ILE A 310 -4.29 -12.94 15.76
N THR A 311 -4.34 -13.48 17.00
CA THR A 311 -5.05 -12.88 18.11
C THR A 311 -4.09 -12.47 19.24
N ALA A 312 -4.53 -11.58 20.12
CA ALA A 312 -3.66 -11.02 21.16
C ALA A 312 -3.14 -12.08 22.14
N ASP A 313 -3.85 -13.18 22.36
CA ASP A 313 -3.45 -14.29 23.21
C ASP A 313 -2.37 -15.19 22.56
N MET A 314 -2.19 -15.11 21.25
CA MET A 314 -1.08 -15.75 20.54
C MET A 314 0.24 -14.99 20.64
N LEU A 315 0.21 -13.77 21.20
CA LEU A 315 1.36 -12.87 21.30
C LEU A 315 1.78 -12.67 22.74
N THR A 316 3.05 -12.35 22.94
CA THR A 316 3.61 -11.79 24.16
C THR A 316 4.06 -10.37 23.92
N PHE A 317 3.85 -9.52 24.92
CA PHE A 317 4.22 -8.11 24.92
C PHE A 317 5.25 -7.89 26.01
N THR A 318 6.45 -7.47 25.63
CA THR A 318 7.54 -7.19 26.60
C THR A 318 8.17 -5.84 26.29
N ARG A 319 8.76 -5.23 27.33
CA ARG A 319 9.52 -3.99 27.22
C ARG A 319 11.02 -4.28 27.37
N GLU A 320 11.80 -3.76 26.45
CA GLU A 320 13.26 -3.78 26.54
C GLU A 320 13.80 -2.36 26.43
N GLY A 321 14.21 -1.77 27.57
CA GLY A 321 14.50 -0.36 27.66
C GLY A 321 13.31 0.51 27.23
N ASN A 322 13.45 1.23 26.13
CA ASN A 322 12.34 2.02 25.57
C ASN A 322 11.62 1.33 24.40
N HIS A 323 12.00 0.10 24.03
CA HIS A 323 11.39 -0.61 22.92
C HIS A 323 10.21 -1.48 23.39
N LEU A 324 9.17 -1.57 22.56
CA LEU A 324 8.12 -2.57 22.70
C LEU A 324 8.46 -3.76 21.80
N LEU A 325 8.48 -4.95 22.37
CA LEU A 325 8.65 -6.20 21.65
C LEU A 325 7.32 -6.96 21.66
N ILE A 326 6.80 -7.29 20.49
CA ILE A 326 5.60 -8.10 20.30
C ILE A 326 6.05 -9.41 19.63
N LYS A 327 5.98 -10.52 20.35
CA LYS A 327 6.50 -11.82 19.89
C LYS A 327 5.37 -12.82 19.74
N ALA A 328 5.39 -13.57 18.64
CA ALA A 328 4.54 -14.73 18.48
C ALA A 328 5.01 -15.85 19.43
N LYS A 329 4.08 -16.44 20.18
CA LYS A 329 4.39 -17.51 21.19
C LYS A 329 4.94 -18.78 20.55
N ASP A 330 4.61 -19.03 19.28
CA ASP A 330 5.12 -20.15 18.50
C ASP A 330 6.51 -19.89 17.90
N GLY A 331 7.07 -18.69 18.09
CA GLY A 331 8.35 -18.28 17.56
C GLY A 331 8.36 -17.88 16.09
N SER A 332 7.21 -17.78 15.44
CA SER A 332 7.08 -17.45 14.01
C SER A 332 7.43 -16.01 13.66
N GLY A 333 7.48 -15.10 14.66
CA GLY A 333 7.81 -13.70 14.39
C GLY A 333 7.99 -12.83 15.63
N GLN A 334 8.59 -11.65 15.43
CA GLN A 334 8.71 -10.58 16.41
C GLN A 334 8.63 -9.23 15.72
N VAL A 335 7.83 -8.32 16.26
CA VAL A 335 7.86 -6.89 15.92
C VAL A 335 8.54 -6.12 17.03
N THR A 336 9.58 -5.36 16.69
CA THR A 336 10.24 -4.42 17.59
C THR A 336 9.83 -3.00 17.25
N VAL A 337 9.01 -2.36 18.10
CA VAL A 337 8.65 -0.94 17.94
C VAL A 337 9.70 -0.11 18.68
N GLN A 338 10.52 0.59 17.90
CA GLN A 338 11.63 1.36 18.46
C GLN A 338 11.13 2.57 19.27
N SER A 339 11.72 2.77 20.42
CA SER A 339 11.48 3.92 21.32
C SER A 339 10.01 4.15 21.72
N TYR A 340 9.17 3.12 21.61
CA TYR A 340 7.73 3.17 21.94
C TYR A 340 7.45 3.77 23.32
N PHE A 341 8.25 3.42 24.33
CA PHE A 341 8.10 3.89 25.72
C PHE A 341 8.87 5.18 26.02
N GLN A 342 9.41 5.87 25.00
CA GLN A 342 9.98 7.19 25.22
C GLN A 342 8.91 8.13 25.80
N ASN A 343 9.26 8.86 26.88
CA ASN A 343 8.31 9.67 27.64
C ASN A 343 7.06 8.88 28.05
N ASP A 344 7.25 7.65 28.56
CA ASP A 344 6.18 6.75 29.00
C ASP A 344 5.14 6.40 27.91
N GLY A 345 5.55 6.32 26.67
CA GLY A 345 4.68 6.02 25.53
C GLY A 345 3.81 7.21 25.09
N SER A 346 4.18 8.42 25.47
CA SER A 346 3.54 9.65 24.97
C SER A 346 4.39 10.40 23.95
N GLY A 347 5.58 9.86 23.60
CA GLY A 347 6.53 10.46 22.68
C GLY A 347 6.17 10.32 21.21
N ALA A 348 7.05 10.85 20.36
CA ALA A 348 6.91 10.86 18.91
C ALA A 348 6.94 9.47 18.25
N TYR A 349 7.42 8.45 18.96
CA TYR A 349 7.54 7.06 18.47
C TYR A 349 6.34 6.18 18.81
N ARG A 350 5.27 6.75 19.38
CA ARG A 350 4.11 6.02 19.85
C ARG A 350 3.33 5.40 18.69
N ILE A 351 2.97 4.13 18.81
CA ILE A 351 1.85 3.51 18.12
C ILE A 351 0.62 3.70 19.02
N ASP A 352 -0.47 4.21 18.47
CA ASP A 352 -1.67 4.55 19.22
C ASP A 352 -2.52 3.33 19.55
N GLU A 353 -2.64 2.40 18.60
CA GLU A 353 -3.48 1.20 18.77
C GLU A 353 -2.85 -0.03 18.09
N ILE A 354 -3.15 -1.20 18.63
CA ILE A 354 -2.84 -2.49 18.01
C ILE A 354 -4.16 -3.20 17.75
N HIS A 355 -4.45 -3.46 16.48
CA HIS A 355 -5.70 -4.03 15.99
C HIS A 355 -5.55 -5.50 15.63
N PHE A 356 -6.61 -6.27 15.81
CA PHE A 356 -6.71 -7.68 15.45
C PHE A 356 -7.97 -7.93 14.61
N ASP A 357 -7.94 -8.93 13.73
CA ASP A 357 -9.08 -9.25 12.85
C ASP A 357 -10.35 -9.67 13.60
N ASN A 358 -10.20 -10.17 14.84
CA ASN A 358 -11.34 -10.49 15.72
C ASN A 358 -11.99 -9.26 16.37
N GLY A 359 -11.62 -8.05 15.93
CA GLY A 359 -12.14 -6.78 16.43
C GLY A 359 -11.53 -6.30 17.77
N LYS A 360 -10.61 -7.07 18.37
CA LYS A 360 -9.90 -6.63 19.57
C LYS A 360 -8.94 -5.49 19.24
N VAL A 361 -8.91 -4.49 20.11
CA VAL A 361 -8.00 -3.34 20.02
C VAL A 361 -7.29 -3.17 21.37
N LEU A 362 -5.97 -2.98 21.32
CA LEU A 362 -5.17 -2.61 22.47
C LEU A 362 -4.70 -1.17 22.28
N ASP A 363 -5.09 -0.30 23.20
CA ASP A 363 -4.58 1.07 23.28
C ASP A 363 -3.26 1.13 24.07
N VAL A 364 -2.62 2.29 24.09
CA VAL A 364 -1.36 2.53 24.81
C VAL A 364 -1.47 2.14 26.29
N ALA A 365 -2.59 2.47 26.95
CA ALA A 365 -2.78 2.17 28.36
C ALA A 365 -2.85 0.66 28.64
N THR A 366 -3.47 -0.08 27.73
CA THR A 366 -3.54 -1.55 27.79
C THR A 366 -2.17 -2.17 27.54
N VAL A 367 -1.43 -1.71 26.53
CA VAL A 367 -0.06 -2.19 26.25
C VAL A 367 0.86 -1.94 27.44
N LYS A 368 0.79 -0.73 28.05
CA LYS A 368 1.56 -0.40 29.26
C LYS A 368 1.30 -1.38 30.41
N LYS A 369 0.07 -1.81 30.60
CA LYS A 369 -0.28 -2.82 31.64
C LYS A 369 0.24 -4.21 31.27
N LEU A 370 0.14 -4.60 29.99
CA LEU A 370 0.59 -5.92 29.53
C LEU A 370 2.09 -6.14 29.76
N VAL A 371 2.92 -5.13 29.47
CA VAL A 371 4.38 -5.24 29.63
C VAL A 371 4.88 -5.16 31.07
N GLN A 372 3.99 -4.89 32.05
CA GLN A 372 4.25 -4.92 33.49
C GLN A 372 3.77 -6.21 34.15
N GLN A 373 3.19 -7.14 33.41
CA GLN A 373 2.75 -8.44 33.93
C GLN A 373 3.96 -9.36 33.99
N SER A 374 4.21 -9.90 35.18
CA SER A 374 5.23 -10.94 35.39
C SER A 374 4.78 -12.30 34.89
N THR A 375 5.72 -13.20 34.69
CA THR A 375 5.55 -14.62 34.38
C THR A 375 6.02 -15.49 35.55
N ASP A 376 6.08 -16.81 35.36
CA ASP A 376 6.69 -17.70 36.35
C ASP A 376 8.23 -17.83 36.16
N GLY A 377 8.80 -17.09 35.22
CA GLY A 377 10.24 -17.12 34.89
C GLY A 377 10.89 -15.77 35.11
N SER A 378 12.19 -15.67 34.81
CA SER A 378 12.93 -14.43 34.98
C SER A 378 12.44 -13.31 34.09
N ASP A 379 11.94 -12.24 34.67
CA ASP A 379 11.37 -11.10 34.00
C ASP A 379 12.22 -9.83 34.09
N ARG A 380 11.96 -8.88 33.19
CA ARG A 380 12.46 -7.50 33.25
C ARG A 380 11.28 -6.54 33.21
N LEU A 381 10.95 -5.97 34.34
CA LEU A 381 9.81 -5.09 34.52
C LEU A 381 10.27 -3.64 34.73
N TYR A 382 9.54 -2.71 34.11
CA TYR A 382 9.86 -1.28 34.16
C TYR A 382 8.66 -0.49 34.63
N ALA A 383 8.87 0.33 35.65
CA ALA A 383 7.91 1.34 36.06
C ALA A 383 7.85 2.52 35.07
N TYR A 384 6.91 3.41 35.29
CA TYR A 384 6.74 4.67 34.58
C TYR A 384 6.98 5.84 35.55
N GLN A 385 7.19 7.03 35.02
CA GLN A 385 7.56 8.22 35.81
C GLN A 385 6.52 8.65 36.88
N SER A 386 5.35 8.08 36.87
CA SER A 386 4.25 8.47 37.80
C SER A 386 4.17 7.67 39.11
N GLY A 387 5.13 6.83 39.41
CA GLY A 387 5.08 5.86 40.51
C GLY A 387 4.21 4.65 40.19
N ASN A 388 4.71 3.45 40.45
CA ASN A 388 4.04 2.19 40.09
C ASN A 388 4.18 1.12 41.17
N THR A 389 3.42 0.05 41.01
CA THR A 389 3.65 -1.21 41.72
C THR A 389 4.08 -2.24 40.69
N LEU A 390 5.27 -2.82 40.89
CA LEU A 390 5.76 -3.96 40.11
C LEU A 390 5.91 -5.16 41.04
N ASN A 391 5.49 -6.32 40.55
CA ASN A 391 5.66 -7.62 41.23
C ASN A 391 6.41 -8.55 40.29
N GLY A 392 7.57 -9.09 40.70
CA GLY A 392 8.38 -10.02 39.95
C GLY A 392 7.69 -11.36 39.78
N GLY A 393 7.21 -11.93 40.85
CA GLY A 393 6.53 -13.21 40.86
C GLY A 393 7.43 -14.39 41.19
N LEU A 394 7.51 -15.39 40.34
CA LEU A 394 8.46 -16.47 40.50
C LEU A 394 9.64 -16.25 39.51
N GLY A 395 10.84 -16.62 39.92
CA GLY A 395 12.03 -16.53 39.08
C GLY A 395 12.98 -15.43 39.51
N ASP A 396 14.15 -15.35 38.90
CA ASP A 396 15.14 -14.34 39.22
C ASP A 396 14.88 -13.08 38.38
N ASP A 397 14.29 -12.04 38.98
CA ASP A 397 13.72 -10.90 38.28
C ASP A 397 14.58 -9.64 38.34
N TYR A 398 14.38 -8.76 37.36
CA TYR A 398 14.93 -7.41 37.30
C TYR A 398 13.79 -6.38 37.30
N LEU A 399 13.66 -5.60 38.38
CA LEU A 399 12.67 -4.55 38.52
C LEU A 399 13.35 -3.18 38.47
N TYR A 400 12.86 -2.32 37.56
CA TYR A 400 13.35 -0.96 37.37
C TYR A 400 12.25 0.04 37.71
N GLY A 401 12.45 0.84 38.76
CA GLY A 401 11.51 1.90 39.19
C GLY A 401 11.43 2.99 38.12
N ALA A 402 12.13 3.95 38.09
CA ALA A 402 12.27 5.10 37.23
C ALA A 402 12.26 6.39 38.07
N ASP A 403 11.31 7.30 37.83
CA ASP A 403 11.02 8.41 38.73
C ASP A 403 9.67 8.15 39.41
N GLY A 404 9.45 8.82 40.55
CA GLY A 404 8.21 8.68 41.29
C GLY A 404 8.30 7.66 42.43
N ASP A 405 7.33 7.67 43.34
CA ASP A 405 7.32 6.79 44.52
C ASP A 405 6.82 5.39 44.09
N ASP A 406 7.70 4.41 44.04
CA ASP A 406 7.44 3.07 43.52
C ASP A 406 7.30 2.03 44.67
N LEU A 407 6.47 1.00 44.45
CA LEU A 407 6.45 -0.23 45.21
C LEU A 407 6.95 -1.39 44.37
N LEU A 408 8.12 -1.90 44.69
CA LEU A 408 8.82 -2.93 43.94
C LEU A 408 8.96 -4.20 44.77
N ASN A 409 8.26 -5.25 44.37
CA ASN A 409 8.27 -6.55 45.02
C ASN A 409 8.96 -7.57 44.13
N GLY A 410 10.07 -8.17 44.57
CA GLY A 410 10.74 -9.27 43.88
C GLY A 410 9.91 -10.56 43.96
N ASP A 411 9.26 -10.79 45.11
CA ASP A 411 8.47 -11.97 45.46
C ASP A 411 9.35 -13.20 45.66
N ALA A 412 9.54 -14.12 44.71
CA ALA A 412 10.28 -15.36 44.96
C ALA A 412 11.34 -15.61 43.88
N GLY A 413 12.61 -15.62 44.28
CA GLY A 413 13.76 -15.77 43.41
C GLY A 413 14.97 -15.01 43.94
N ASN A 414 16.03 -14.88 43.14
CA ASN A 414 17.15 -14.01 43.48
C ASN A 414 17.02 -12.72 42.66
N ASP A 415 16.36 -11.73 43.19
CA ASP A 415 15.90 -10.58 42.49
C ASP A 415 16.88 -9.40 42.51
N SER A 416 16.84 -8.60 41.45
CA SER A 416 17.60 -7.35 41.36
C SER A 416 16.64 -6.16 41.19
N ILE A 417 16.54 -5.32 42.22
CA ILE A 417 15.58 -4.22 42.26
C ILE A 417 16.35 -2.89 42.27
N TYR A 418 16.03 -2.05 41.27
CA TYR A 418 16.62 -0.72 41.03
C TYR A 418 15.50 0.31 41.09
N SER A 419 15.36 1.06 42.17
CA SER A 419 14.16 1.91 42.36
C SER A 419 14.23 3.23 41.59
N GLY A 420 15.38 3.89 41.53
CA GLY A 420 15.54 5.13 40.74
C GLY A 420 15.45 6.40 41.60
N ASN A 421 14.61 7.34 41.21
CA ASN A 421 14.35 8.55 41.96
C ASN A 421 12.93 8.52 42.57
N GLY A 422 12.81 8.77 43.85
CA GLY A 422 11.50 8.75 44.53
C GLY A 422 11.67 8.35 45.97
N ASN A 423 10.55 8.25 46.70
CA ASN A 423 10.56 7.61 48.00
C ASN A 423 9.95 6.22 47.83
N ASP A 424 10.82 5.26 47.60
CA ASP A 424 10.43 3.95 47.10
C ASP A 424 10.29 2.92 48.21
N THR A 425 9.52 1.88 47.95
CA THR A 425 9.45 0.71 48.83
C THR A 425 9.92 -0.52 48.08
N LEU A 426 11.02 -1.12 48.55
CA LEU A 426 11.65 -2.28 47.92
C LEU A 426 11.49 -3.50 48.84
N ASN A 427 10.86 -4.56 48.32
CA ASN A 427 10.74 -5.86 49.01
C ASN A 427 11.45 -6.92 48.12
N GLY A 428 12.55 -7.50 48.59
CA GLY A 428 13.20 -8.59 47.86
C GLY A 428 12.32 -9.82 47.84
N GLY A 429 11.86 -10.31 48.95
CA GLY A 429 10.99 -11.49 49.07
C GLY A 429 11.79 -12.74 49.51
N GLU A 430 11.48 -13.88 48.89
CA GLU A 430 12.21 -15.14 49.14
C GLU A 430 13.42 -15.25 48.23
N GLY A 431 14.63 -15.42 48.79
CA GLY A 431 15.85 -15.64 48.01
C GLY A 431 17.01 -14.76 48.43
N ASN A 432 18.01 -14.61 47.54
CA ASN A 432 19.14 -13.74 47.76
C ASN A 432 19.03 -12.51 46.87
N ASP A 433 18.50 -11.44 47.38
CA ASP A 433 18.10 -10.27 46.59
C ASP A 433 19.15 -9.15 46.65
N ALA A 434 19.20 -8.37 45.56
CA ALA A 434 20.00 -7.17 45.45
C ALA A 434 19.10 -5.93 45.30
N LEU A 435 19.08 -5.06 46.32
CA LEU A 435 18.21 -3.90 46.40
C LEU A 435 19.01 -2.61 46.31
N TYR A 436 18.68 -1.74 45.34
CA TYR A 436 19.35 -0.47 45.08
C TYR A 436 18.31 0.68 45.12
N GLY A 437 18.31 1.47 46.19
CA GLY A 437 17.36 2.53 46.45
C GLY A 437 17.64 3.83 45.69
N TYR A 438 18.89 4.13 45.33
CA TYR A 438 19.35 5.35 44.65
C TYR A 438 18.94 6.66 45.39
N ASN A 439 18.07 7.51 44.79
CA ASN A 439 17.77 8.85 45.30
C ASN A 439 16.39 8.90 45.94
N GLY A 440 16.32 9.14 47.23
CA GLY A 440 15.09 9.26 47.94
C GLY A 440 15.18 8.90 49.41
N ASN A 441 14.04 8.69 50.04
CA ASN A 441 13.89 8.07 51.38
C ASN A 441 13.23 6.70 51.16
N ASP A 442 14.01 5.70 50.90
CA ASP A 442 13.59 4.36 50.53
C ASP A 442 13.56 3.40 51.71
#